data_19861f17bfd1a63a61fd893ce3279beb
#
_entry.id   19861f17bfd1a63a61fd893ce3279beb
#
_cell.length_a   1.000
_cell.length_b   1.000
_cell.length_c   1.000
_cell.angle_alpha   90.00
_cell.angle_beta   90.00
_cell.angle_gamma   90.00
#
_symmetry.space_group_name_H-M   'P 1'
#
loop_
_entity.id
_entity.type
_entity.pdbx_description
1 polymer ?
#
loop_
_entity_poly.entity_id
_entity_poly.type
_entity_poly.pdbx_seq_one_letter_code
_entity_poly.pdbx_strand_id
1 'polypeptide(L)'
;MNSDLRRLLRWLRRAQPPASELIRAILAGSVATITSVGLLVGAIGLLVESARRPGLAAVAGVLIIIEVLAFLRSPLRFFERVSAHRLGFEAVTKWRRWLVATVGRWDYSRWRVHAAGDLLERSLRDTDELQDLWLRFALPVISTLVTMALGDVVVAVLPPHAKWLHVALWFALIQIGAVALLVTNVGPLVRAQRTLRHARGAYQGALVELSAVVPELTLLGREDYAASRLNERRETLEHAEEISHLVARRSILLPLVAGLLSLQVLWVARAHGSPTWLVVVALLGVATADSLATIRLALDTAVAVSGSSERLEELDESPFRVGANWPVDATIRARQLTLREDGAELVLNADFVINPGRRIAIIGSSGTGKSTLLRALVGLDPVSSGQLSIGGVPVRDIDEAQLRAMLSYVASEPGLTKGYARDVLHLGRAGVRDSLQELSNLGLVTDDTTRFDELSRGERQRVALVRALVTGPQVLVADEPTSGLGAEETDKVLELLATVDATIVVATHDEHVVLWCDETYQLADGQLRRLNR
;
A
#
# COMPACT_ATOMS: atom_id res chain seq x y z
N MET A 1 -15.30 18.80 4.37
CA MET A 1 -14.53 17.67 4.92
C MET A 1 -13.36 17.45 3.98
N ASN A 2 -12.12 17.63 4.44
CA ASN A 2 -10.90 17.53 3.63
C ASN A 2 -10.79 16.18 2.91
N SER A 3 -10.23 16.17 1.70
CA SER A 3 -9.96 14.96 0.90
C SER A 3 -9.17 13.92 1.70
N ASP A 4 -8.20 14.37 2.48
CA ASP A 4 -7.33 13.52 3.30
C ASP A 4 -8.08 12.81 4.43
N LEU A 5 -8.99 13.50 5.12
CA LEU A 5 -9.82 12.87 6.16
C LEU A 5 -10.77 11.81 5.55
N ARG A 6 -11.33 12.06 4.36
CA ARG A 6 -12.13 11.06 3.64
C ARG A 6 -11.29 9.84 3.24
N ARG A 7 -10.03 10.04 2.86
CA ARG A 7 -9.07 8.96 2.55
C ARG A 7 -8.82 8.10 3.79
N LEU A 8 -8.46 8.69 4.91
CA LEU A 8 -8.22 7.96 6.17
C LEU A 8 -9.46 7.20 6.64
N LEU A 9 -10.66 7.78 6.52
CA LEU A 9 -11.91 7.10 6.82
C LEU A 9 -12.18 5.90 5.90
N ARG A 10 -11.79 5.97 4.60
CA ARG A 10 -11.88 4.82 3.69
C ARG A 10 -10.95 3.68 4.14
N TRP A 11 -9.73 3.99 4.56
CA TRP A 11 -8.79 3.00 5.07
C TRP A 11 -9.27 2.34 6.37
N LEU A 12 -9.84 3.11 7.29
CA LEU A 12 -10.49 2.56 8.48
C LEU A 12 -11.65 1.62 8.12
N ARG A 13 -12.47 1.98 7.13
CA ARG A 13 -13.57 1.12 6.66
C ARG A 13 -13.09 -0.16 5.96
N ARG A 14 -12.00 -0.10 5.19
CA ARG A 14 -11.42 -1.30 4.53
C ARG A 14 -10.97 -2.37 5.53
N ALA A 15 -10.43 -1.97 6.66
CA ALA A 15 -9.99 -2.88 7.71
C ALA A 15 -10.97 -2.96 8.87
N GLN A 16 -12.27 -2.75 8.63
CA GLN A 16 -13.27 -2.77 9.69
C GLN A 16 -13.15 -4.07 10.51
N PRO A 17 -12.76 -3.98 11.80
CA PRO A 17 -12.70 -5.15 12.68
C PRO A 17 -14.13 -5.65 12.98
N PRO A 18 -14.30 -6.87 13.51
CA PRO A 18 -15.59 -7.34 14.00
C PRO A 18 -16.16 -6.36 15.01
N ALA A 19 -17.47 -6.08 14.90
CA ALA A 19 -18.13 -5.11 15.78
C ALA A 19 -17.94 -5.42 17.27
N SER A 20 -17.88 -6.71 17.64
CA SER A 20 -17.63 -7.17 19.01
C SER A 20 -16.27 -6.76 19.55
N GLU A 21 -15.21 -6.84 18.72
CA GLU A 21 -13.85 -6.43 19.12
C GLU A 21 -13.76 -4.90 19.22
N LEU A 22 -14.38 -4.19 18.28
CA LEU A 22 -14.44 -2.74 18.32
C LEU A 22 -15.16 -2.23 19.56
N ILE A 23 -16.34 -2.78 19.86
CA ILE A 23 -17.10 -2.41 21.07
C ILE A 23 -16.30 -2.73 22.34
N ARG A 24 -15.65 -3.89 22.42
CA ARG A 24 -14.80 -4.24 23.56
C ARG A 24 -13.66 -3.26 23.77
N ALA A 25 -12.96 -2.88 22.69
CA ALA A 25 -11.86 -1.92 22.76
C ALA A 25 -12.34 -0.52 23.20
N ILE A 26 -13.48 -0.04 22.66
CA ILE A 26 -14.07 1.25 23.03
C ILE A 26 -14.51 1.22 24.50
N LEU A 27 -15.20 0.18 24.95
CA LEU A 27 -15.64 0.06 26.33
C LEU A 27 -14.44 0.01 27.28
N ALA A 28 -13.44 -0.80 26.99
CA ALA A 28 -12.23 -0.90 27.80
C ALA A 28 -11.51 0.46 27.90
N GLY A 29 -11.35 1.17 26.79
CA GLY A 29 -10.74 2.51 26.75
C GLY A 29 -11.55 3.55 27.51
N SER A 30 -12.86 3.57 27.31
CA SER A 30 -13.75 4.51 28.02
C SER A 30 -13.76 4.27 29.52
N VAL A 31 -13.90 3.00 29.97
CA VAL A 31 -13.89 2.64 31.39
C VAL A 31 -12.54 2.98 32.03
N ALA A 32 -11.43 2.69 31.38
CA ALA A 32 -10.09 3.03 31.87
C ALA A 32 -9.90 4.55 32.04
N THR A 33 -10.41 5.34 31.08
CA THR A 33 -10.35 6.81 31.13
C THR A 33 -11.27 7.38 32.22
N ILE A 34 -12.51 6.89 32.32
CA ILE A 34 -13.47 7.27 33.37
C ILE A 34 -12.91 6.95 34.77
N THR A 35 -12.29 5.79 34.93
CA THR A 35 -11.65 5.41 36.19
C THR A 35 -10.53 6.37 36.57
N SER A 36 -9.72 6.81 35.59
CA SER A 36 -8.63 7.77 35.83
C SER A 36 -9.15 9.17 36.19
N VAL A 37 -10.18 9.65 35.50
CA VAL A 37 -10.85 10.92 35.81
C VAL A 37 -11.58 10.84 37.16
N GLY A 38 -12.28 9.74 37.41
CA GLY A 38 -12.98 9.49 38.68
C GLY A 38 -12.05 9.47 39.88
N LEU A 39 -10.87 8.89 39.75
CA LEU A 39 -9.81 8.96 40.76
C LEU A 39 -9.38 10.39 41.08
N LEU A 40 -9.13 11.19 40.04
CA LEU A 40 -8.72 12.58 40.22
C LEU A 40 -9.81 13.39 40.92
N VAL A 41 -11.05 13.30 40.43
CA VAL A 41 -12.22 14.00 40.99
C VAL A 41 -12.48 13.53 42.42
N GLY A 42 -12.43 12.22 42.67
CA GLY A 42 -12.64 11.64 44.00
C GLY A 42 -11.57 12.08 45.00
N ALA A 43 -10.30 12.01 44.65
CA ALA A 43 -9.18 12.39 45.50
C ALA A 43 -9.26 13.86 45.95
N ILE A 44 -9.54 14.77 45.00
CA ILE A 44 -9.65 16.19 45.31
C ILE A 44 -10.98 16.49 46.03
N GLY A 45 -12.08 15.82 45.65
CA GLY A 45 -13.35 15.91 46.39
C GLY A 45 -13.19 15.49 47.85
N LEU A 46 -12.45 14.41 48.12
CA LEU A 46 -12.10 13.97 49.46
C LEU A 46 -11.29 15.04 50.22
N LEU A 47 -10.31 15.67 49.57
CA LEU A 47 -9.51 16.73 50.18
C LEU A 47 -10.38 17.93 50.60
N VAL A 48 -11.31 18.36 49.74
CA VAL A 48 -12.22 19.47 50.00
C VAL A 48 -13.20 19.12 51.14
N GLU A 49 -13.75 17.92 51.16
CA GLU A 49 -14.68 17.50 52.21
C GLU A 49 -13.95 17.33 53.54
N SER A 50 -12.73 16.79 53.54
CA SER A 50 -11.90 16.64 54.74
C SER A 50 -11.54 17.99 55.39
N ALA A 51 -11.41 19.06 54.57
CA ALA A 51 -11.16 20.43 55.07
C ALA A 51 -12.32 20.98 55.93
N ARG A 52 -13.54 20.44 55.79
CA ARG A 52 -14.73 20.79 56.58
C ARG A 52 -14.79 20.06 57.93
N ARG A 53 -13.80 19.22 58.23
CA ARG A 53 -13.71 18.40 59.46
C ARG A 53 -14.96 17.54 59.71
N PRO A 54 -15.49 16.78 58.76
CA PRO A 54 -16.61 15.89 58.95
C PRO A 54 -16.19 14.72 59.88
N GLY A 55 -17.16 14.05 60.48
CA GLY A 55 -16.89 12.79 61.22
C GLY A 55 -16.32 11.72 60.27
N LEU A 56 -15.50 10.80 60.80
CA LEU A 56 -14.83 9.73 60.04
C LEU A 56 -15.77 8.91 59.14
N ALA A 57 -17.01 8.69 59.58
CA ALA A 57 -18.01 7.93 58.83
C ALA A 57 -18.42 8.61 57.50
N ALA A 58 -18.41 9.96 57.43
CA ALA A 58 -18.76 10.71 56.21
C ALA A 58 -17.68 10.61 55.15
N VAL A 59 -16.42 10.44 55.53
CA VAL A 59 -15.25 10.38 54.65
C VAL A 59 -14.96 8.94 54.19
N ALA A 60 -15.30 7.95 55.02
CA ALA A 60 -15.00 6.53 54.81
C ALA A 60 -15.57 6.00 53.48
N GLY A 61 -16.80 6.35 53.10
CA GLY A 61 -17.42 5.92 51.86
C GLY A 61 -16.70 6.41 50.61
N VAL A 62 -16.29 7.68 50.59
CA VAL A 62 -15.52 8.26 49.46
C VAL A 62 -14.13 7.65 49.39
N LEU A 63 -13.49 7.38 50.53
CA LEU A 63 -12.18 6.74 50.59
C LEU A 63 -12.22 5.34 49.97
N ILE A 64 -13.22 4.52 50.31
CA ILE A 64 -13.42 3.18 49.77
C ILE A 64 -13.59 3.24 48.25
N ILE A 65 -14.37 4.20 47.72
CA ILE A 65 -14.56 4.36 46.27
C ILE A 65 -13.23 4.68 45.62
N ILE A 66 -12.44 5.58 46.17
CA ILE A 66 -11.11 5.97 45.63
C ILE A 66 -10.18 4.75 45.66
N GLU A 67 -10.18 3.98 46.73
CA GLU A 67 -9.34 2.80 46.86
C GLU A 67 -9.69 1.72 45.82
N VAL A 68 -10.98 1.46 45.61
CA VAL A 68 -11.47 0.54 44.57
C VAL A 68 -11.09 1.02 43.19
N LEU A 69 -11.28 2.32 42.88
CA LEU A 69 -10.89 2.89 41.57
C LEU A 69 -9.36 2.83 41.35
N ALA A 70 -8.58 3.08 42.42
CA ALA A 70 -7.13 2.97 42.37
C ALA A 70 -6.66 1.55 42.08
N PHE A 71 -7.27 0.57 42.71
CA PHE A 71 -6.98 -0.85 42.50
C PHE A 71 -7.39 -1.30 41.08
N LEU A 72 -8.54 -0.87 40.58
CA LEU A 72 -9.05 -1.24 39.26
C LEU A 72 -8.29 -0.54 38.10
N ARG A 73 -7.65 0.58 38.36
CA ARG A 73 -6.97 1.37 37.30
C ARG A 73 -5.95 0.56 36.50
N SER A 74 -5.09 -0.20 37.16
CA SER A 74 -4.02 -0.96 36.51
C SER A 74 -4.54 -2.12 35.62
N PRO A 75 -5.43 -3.01 36.12
CA PRO A 75 -6.01 -4.05 35.28
C PRO A 75 -6.85 -3.50 34.14
N LEU A 76 -7.62 -2.43 34.35
CA LEU A 76 -8.41 -1.81 33.25
C LEU A 76 -7.51 -1.23 32.15
N ARG A 77 -6.41 -0.58 32.51
CA ARG A 77 -5.40 -0.12 31.54
C ARG A 77 -4.74 -1.27 30.80
N PHE A 78 -4.51 -2.39 31.47
CA PHE A 78 -3.99 -3.60 30.81
C PHE A 78 -4.99 -4.15 29.79
N PHE A 79 -6.27 -4.31 30.16
CA PHE A 79 -7.32 -4.78 29.26
C PHE A 79 -7.55 -3.83 28.08
N GLU A 80 -7.53 -2.51 28.30
CA GLU A 80 -7.56 -1.51 27.25
C GLU A 80 -6.45 -1.75 26.23
N ARG A 81 -5.20 -1.87 26.71
CA ARG A 81 -4.04 -2.06 25.84
C ARG A 81 -4.11 -3.37 25.05
N VAL A 82 -4.45 -4.47 25.70
CA VAL A 82 -4.59 -5.77 25.03
C VAL A 82 -5.69 -5.75 23.99
N SER A 83 -6.85 -5.17 24.30
CA SER A 83 -7.97 -5.06 23.37
C SER A 83 -7.63 -4.17 22.17
N ALA A 84 -6.95 -3.04 22.40
CA ALA A 84 -6.51 -2.14 21.34
C ALA A 84 -5.50 -2.83 20.41
N HIS A 85 -4.46 -3.49 20.94
CA HIS A 85 -3.48 -4.20 20.14
C HIS A 85 -4.08 -5.34 19.33
N ARG A 86 -4.99 -6.14 19.90
CA ARG A 86 -5.70 -7.20 19.17
C ARG A 86 -6.43 -6.62 17.95
N LEU A 87 -7.16 -5.54 18.15
CA LEU A 87 -7.86 -4.84 17.08
C LEU A 87 -6.91 -4.31 16.01
N GLY A 88 -5.77 -3.73 16.38
CA GLY A 88 -4.74 -3.27 15.47
C GLY A 88 -4.15 -4.39 14.62
N PHE A 89 -3.81 -5.55 15.20
CA PHE A 89 -3.29 -6.69 14.46
C PHE A 89 -4.31 -7.29 13.47
N GLU A 90 -5.59 -7.33 13.84
CA GLU A 90 -6.64 -7.76 12.91
C GLU A 90 -6.76 -6.80 11.71
N ALA A 91 -6.66 -5.50 11.95
CA ALA A 91 -6.68 -4.50 10.90
C ALA A 91 -5.49 -4.66 9.94
N VAL A 92 -4.26 -4.81 10.45
CA VAL A 92 -3.05 -5.06 9.65
C VAL A 92 -3.22 -6.31 8.79
N THR A 93 -3.74 -7.41 9.36
CA THR A 93 -3.97 -8.64 8.62
C THR A 93 -4.93 -8.44 7.44
N LYS A 94 -5.99 -7.63 7.62
CA LYS A 94 -6.94 -7.31 6.54
C LYS A 94 -6.30 -6.44 5.46
N TRP A 95 -5.51 -5.43 5.83
CA TRP A 95 -4.79 -4.60 4.86
C TRP A 95 -3.75 -5.38 4.08
N ARG A 96 -2.99 -6.27 4.72
CA ARG A 96 -2.03 -7.15 4.03
C ARG A 96 -2.71 -8.09 3.06
N ARG A 97 -3.85 -8.71 3.44
CA ARG A 97 -4.65 -9.53 2.53
C ARG A 97 -5.15 -8.73 1.33
N TRP A 98 -5.65 -7.51 1.58
CA TRP A 98 -6.07 -6.61 0.51
C TRP A 98 -4.91 -6.28 -0.42
N LEU A 99 -3.73 -5.94 0.11
CA LEU A 99 -2.55 -5.62 -0.67
C LEU A 99 -2.13 -6.79 -1.55
N VAL A 100 -2.00 -8.00 -0.98
CA VAL A 100 -1.66 -9.21 -1.74
C VAL A 100 -2.68 -9.48 -2.83
N ALA A 101 -3.97 -9.35 -2.53
CA ALA A 101 -5.03 -9.52 -3.53
C ALA A 101 -5.01 -8.42 -4.61
N THR A 102 -4.59 -7.21 -4.30
CA THR A 102 -4.47 -6.09 -5.25
C THR A 102 -3.27 -6.28 -6.16
N VAL A 103 -2.10 -6.55 -5.58
CA VAL A 103 -0.84 -6.78 -6.32
C VAL A 103 -0.92 -8.05 -7.16
N GLY A 104 -1.58 -9.10 -6.67
CA GLY A 104 -1.81 -10.34 -7.42
C GLY A 104 -2.70 -10.18 -8.66
N ARG A 105 -3.39 -9.05 -8.80
CA ARG A 105 -4.23 -8.71 -9.96
C ARG A 105 -3.57 -7.74 -10.95
N TRP A 106 -2.33 -7.34 -10.67
CA TRP A 106 -1.60 -6.47 -11.57
C TRP A 106 -1.24 -7.18 -12.87
N ASP A 107 -1.23 -6.42 -13.96
CA ASP A 107 -0.62 -6.86 -15.20
C ASP A 107 0.92 -6.83 -15.10
N TYR A 108 1.57 -7.51 -16.04
CA TYR A 108 3.03 -7.63 -16.06
C TYR A 108 3.74 -6.28 -16.20
N SER A 109 3.18 -5.35 -16.97
CA SER A 109 3.76 -4.03 -17.20
C SER A 109 3.93 -3.27 -15.88
N ARG A 110 2.96 -3.37 -15.00
CA ARG A 110 2.98 -2.75 -13.68
C ARG A 110 3.97 -3.43 -12.72
N TRP A 111 4.03 -4.78 -12.76
CA TRP A 111 5.02 -5.53 -12.00
C TRP A 111 6.46 -5.12 -12.37
N ARG A 112 6.73 -4.88 -13.65
CA ARG A 112 8.05 -4.50 -14.16
C ARG A 112 8.53 -3.13 -13.68
N VAL A 113 7.60 -2.18 -13.55
CA VAL A 113 7.91 -0.80 -13.10
C VAL A 113 8.20 -0.74 -11.60
N HIS A 114 7.62 -1.65 -10.81
CA HIS A 114 7.77 -1.64 -9.36
C HIS A 114 8.86 -2.61 -8.92
N ALA A 115 9.91 -2.08 -8.30
CA ALA A 115 10.94 -2.93 -7.70
C ALA A 115 10.34 -3.81 -6.59
N ALA A 116 10.70 -5.09 -6.55
CA ALA A 116 10.23 -6.02 -5.53
C ALA A 116 10.51 -5.53 -4.09
N GLY A 117 11.64 -4.82 -3.88
CA GLY A 117 11.99 -4.20 -2.61
C GLY A 117 11.02 -3.10 -2.18
N ASP A 118 10.58 -2.23 -3.10
CA ASP A 118 9.58 -1.18 -2.83
C ASP A 118 8.22 -1.78 -2.45
N LEU A 119 7.78 -2.83 -3.15
CA LEU A 119 6.54 -3.54 -2.80
C LEU A 119 6.63 -4.23 -1.44
N LEU A 120 7.78 -4.80 -1.10
CA LEU A 120 8.02 -5.40 0.21
C LEU A 120 8.00 -4.34 1.31
N GLU A 121 8.67 -3.20 1.12
CA GLU A 121 8.65 -2.09 2.06
C GLU A 121 7.23 -1.56 2.28
N ARG A 122 6.47 -1.34 1.21
CA ARG A 122 5.05 -0.91 1.29
C ARG A 122 4.19 -1.96 2.00
N SER A 123 4.42 -3.26 1.76
CA SER A 123 3.66 -4.32 2.39
C SER A 123 3.93 -4.49 3.89
N LEU A 124 5.14 -4.22 4.33
CA LEU A 124 5.53 -4.35 5.72
C LEU A 124 5.37 -3.00 6.46
N ARG A 125 6.10 -1.99 6.04
CA ARG A 125 6.17 -0.71 6.74
C ARG A 125 4.89 0.10 6.64
N ASP A 126 4.35 0.32 5.43
CA ASP A 126 3.17 1.16 5.26
C ASP A 126 1.93 0.55 5.89
N THR A 127 1.77 -0.78 5.82
CA THR A 127 0.65 -1.46 6.50
C THR A 127 0.78 -1.44 8.02
N ASP A 128 2.00 -1.51 8.56
CA ASP A 128 2.24 -1.39 10.00
C ASP A 128 1.99 0.04 10.50
N GLU A 129 2.39 1.06 9.73
CA GLU A 129 2.06 2.45 10.06
C GLU A 129 0.54 2.71 10.06
N LEU A 130 -0.23 2.05 9.18
CA LEU A 130 -1.69 2.14 9.20
C LEU A 130 -2.32 1.62 10.50
N GLN A 131 -1.64 0.74 11.25
CA GLN A 131 -2.12 0.26 12.55
C GLN A 131 -2.38 1.41 13.52
N ASP A 132 -1.58 2.47 13.42
CA ASP A 132 -1.72 3.67 14.25
C ASP A 132 -3.04 4.42 14.01
N LEU A 133 -3.72 4.21 12.85
CA LEU A 133 -5.08 4.73 12.64
C LEU A 133 -6.09 4.16 13.64
N TRP A 134 -5.93 2.91 14.06
CA TRP A 134 -6.78 2.32 15.09
C TRP A 134 -6.26 2.62 16.50
N LEU A 135 -4.96 2.38 16.75
CA LEU A 135 -4.38 2.44 18.09
C LEU A 135 -4.24 3.86 18.63
N ARG A 136 -3.81 4.79 17.78
CA ARG A 136 -3.44 6.14 18.21
C ARG A 136 -4.37 7.23 17.69
N PHE A 137 -5.26 6.91 16.74
CA PHE A 137 -6.24 7.86 16.24
C PHE A 137 -7.67 7.46 16.61
N ALA A 138 -8.24 6.39 16.04
CA ALA A 138 -9.68 6.11 16.15
C ALA A 138 -10.10 5.77 17.60
N LEU A 139 -9.41 4.83 18.27
CA LEU A 139 -9.76 4.42 19.62
C LEU A 139 -9.62 5.54 20.65
N PRO A 140 -8.47 6.29 20.71
CA PRO A 140 -8.35 7.41 21.65
C PRO A 140 -9.40 8.49 21.40
N VAL A 141 -9.68 8.85 20.14
CA VAL A 141 -10.70 9.86 19.82
C VAL A 141 -12.08 9.41 20.30
N ILE A 142 -12.50 8.18 19.98
CA ILE A 142 -13.82 7.66 20.37
C ILE A 142 -13.93 7.58 21.90
N SER A 143 -12.95 6.97 22.57
CA SER A 143 -12.96 6.83 24.02
C SER A 143 -12.98 8.19 24.74
N THR A 144 -12.24 9.16 24.21
CA THR A 144 -12.20 10.53 24.74
C THR A 144 -13.55 11.23 24.56
N LEU A 145 -14.17 11.14 23.38
CA LEU A 145 -15.49 11.74 23.12
C LEU A 145 -16.57 11.11 24.02
N VAL A 146 -16.54 9.79 24.22
CA VAL A 146 -17.44 9.11 25.16
C VAL A 146 -17.25 9.60 26.59
N THR A 147 -15.99 9.77 27.02
CA THR A 147 -15.68 10.25 28.38
C THR A 147 -16.11 11.70 28.58
N MET A 148 -15.90 12.56 27.58
CA MET A 148 -16.38 13.95 27.62
C MET A 148 -17.90 14.01 27.73
N ALA A 149 -18.63 13.27 26.89
CA ALA A 149 -20.08 13.21 26.92
C ALA A 149 -20.61 12.71 28.27
N LEU A 150 -19.99 11.69 28.85
CA LEU A 150 -20.35 11.21 30.19
C LEU A 150 -20.06 12.25 31.28
N GLY A 151 -18.97 12.99 31.19
CA GLY A 151 -18.67 14.11 32.07
C GLY A 151 -19.76 15.18 32.03
N ASP A 152 -20.23 15.54 30.84
CA ASP A 152 -21.33 16.51 30.67
C ASP A 152 -22.65 16.02 31.26
N VAL A 153 -22.96 14.73 31.08
CA VAL A 153 -24.13 14.09 31.71
C VAL A 153 -24.03 14.12 33.24
N VAL A 154 -22.86 13.83 33.78
CA VAL A 154 -22.62 13.90 35.26
C VAL A 154 -22.89 15.32 35.80
N VAL A 155 -22.41 16.35 35.10
CA VAL A 155 -22.65 17.76 35.47
C VAL A 155 -24.13 18.13 35.36
N ALA A 156 -24.84 17.58 34.35
CA ALA A 156 -26.26 17.89 34.13
C ALA A 156 -27.21 17.23 35.17
N VAL A 157 -26.91 15.99 35.58
CA VAL A 157 -27.87 15.12 36.29
C VAL A 157 -27.62 15.07 37.80
N LEU A 158 -26.36 15.01 38.25
CA LEU A 158 -26.05 14.77 39.68
C LEU A 158 -26.30 15.93 40.63
N PRO A 159 -26.12 17.21 40.24
CA PRO A 159 -26.45 18.31 41.14
C PRO A 159 -27.94 18.49 41.35
N PRO A 160 -28.40 18.86 42.58
CA PRO A 160 -29.83 18.89 42.94
C PRO A 160 -30.64 20.05 42.35
N HIS A 161 -30.08 20.86 41.47
CA HIS A 161 -30.73 22.04 40.92
C HIS A 161 -30.71 22.09 39.37
N ALA A 162 -31.87 22.35 38.75
CA ALA A 162 -32.05 22.44 37.28
C ALA A 162 -31.11 23.44 36.56
N LYS A 163 -30.51 24.39 37.27
CA LYS A 163 -29.58 25.39 36.72
C LYS A 163 -28.25 24.79 36.26
N TRP A 164 -27.88 23.60 36.70
CA TRP A 164 -26.67 22.90 36.29
C TRP A 164 -26.75 22.40 34.84
N LEU A 165 -27.94 22.24 34.28
CA LEU A 165 -28.12 21.95 32.87
C LEU A 165 -27.49 23.03 31.98
N HIS A 166 -27.62 24.31 32.34
CA HIS A 166 -26.98 25.39 31.58
C HIS A 166 -25.45 25.31 31.65
N VAL A 167 -24.89 24.92 32.81
CA VAL A 167 -23.44 24.72 32.99
C VAL A 167 -22.96 23.58 32.08
N ALA A 168 -23.66 22.44 32.06
CA ALA A 168 -23.34 21.32 31.19
C ALA A 168 -23.43 21.69 29.70
N LEU A 169 -24.46 22.43 29.30
CA LEU A 169 -24.62 22.90 27.91
C LEU A 169 -23.48 23.84 27.47
N TRP A 170 -23.06 24.76 28.35
CA TRP A 170 -21.90 25.62 28.07
C TRP A 170 -20.62 24.81 27.94
N PHE A 171 -20.44 23.79 28.82
CA PHE A 171 -19.30 22.88 28.76
C PHE A 171 -19.27 22.13 27.44
N ALA A 172 -20.38 21.50 27.04
CA ALA A 172 -20.52 20.79 25.78
C ALA A 172 -20.28 21.71 24.57
N LEU A 173 -20.77 22.96 24.59
CA LEU A 173 -20.57 23.94 23.53
C LEU A 173 -19.07 24.27 23.36
N ILE A 174 -18.34 24.50 24.45
CA ILE A 174 -16.89 24.76 24.44
C ILE A 174 -16.16 23.56 23.86
N GLN A 175 -16.51 22.34 24.29
CA GLN A 175 -15.89 21.09 23.81
C GLN A 175 -16.15 20.90 22.31
N ILE A 176 -17.39 21.05 21.84
CA ILE A 176 -17.75 20.92 20.42
C ILE A 176 -17.00 21.99 19.59
N GLY A 177 -16.97 23.24 20.07
CA GLY A 177 -16.24 24.32 19.40
C GLY A 177 -14.74 24.04 19.30
N ALA A 178 -14.15 23.54 20.38
CA ALA A 178 -12.71 23.18 20.40
C ALA A 178 -12.40 22.00 19.48
N VAL A 179 -13.22 20.97 19.48
CA VAL A 179 -13.07 19.81 18.55
C VAL A 179 -13.25 20.27 17.10
N ALA A 180 -14.27 21.07 16.81
CA ALA A 180 -14.48 21.61 15.46
C ALA A 180 -13.28 22.43 14.98
N LEU A 181 -12.70 23.27 15.86
CA LEU A 181 -11.52 24.05 15.55
C LEU A 181 -10.26 23.19 15.37
N LEU A 182 -10.09 22.10 16.13
CA LEU A 182 -9.03 21.12 15.90
C LEU A 182 -9.17 20.46 14.53
N VAL A 183 -10.38 20.02 14.17
CA VAL A 183 -10.66 19.37 12.87
C VAL A 183 -10.42 20.32 11.69
N THR A 184 -10.76 21.61 11.81
CA THR A 184 -10.49 22.58 10.74
C THR A 184 -8.99 22.84 10.52
N ASN A 185 -8.17 22.66 11.55
CA ASN A 185 -6.71 22.80 11.45
C ASN A 185 -6.00 21.57 10.87
N VAL A 186 -6.69 20.43 10.71
CA VAL A 186 -6.09 19.21 10.11
C VAL A 186 -5.58 19.46 8.68
N GLY A 187 -6.34 20.19 7.86
CA GLY A 187 -5.96 20.46 6.47
C GLY A 187 -4.65 21.24 6.31
N PRO A 188 -4.46 22.37 6.98
CA PRO A 188 -3.18 23.07 6.99
C PRO A 188 -2.03 22.19 7.49
N LEU A 189 -2.24 21.41 8.54
CA LEU A 189 -1.22 20.52 9.11
C LEU A 189 -0.82 19.42 8.11
N VAL A 190 -1.78 18.77 7.46
CA VAL A 190 -1.52 17.76 6.41
C VAL A 190 -0.70 18.37 5.27
N ARG A 191 -1.05 19.56 4.80
CA ARG A 191 -0.32 20.23 3.72
C ARG A 191 1.12 20.54 4.13
N ALA A 192 1.33 21.11 5.31
CA ALA A 192 2.66 21.39 5.82
C ALA A 192 3.52 20.13 5.95
N GLN A 193 2.97 19.05 6.49
CA GLN A 193 3.67 17.76 6.59
C GLN A 193 3.94 17.11 5.23
N ARG A 194 3.06 17.29 4.24
CA ARG A 194 3.29 16.81 2.87
C ARG A 194 4.47 17.57 2.23
N THR A 195 4.49 18.91 2.33
CA THR A 195 5.59 19.73 1.82
C THR A 195 6.91 19.34 2.48
N LEU A 196 6.91 19.14 3.80
CA LEU A 196 8.09 18.70 4.55
C LEU A 196 8.59 17.31 4.09
N ARG A 197 7.69 16.35 3.88
CA ARG A 197 8.06 15.03 3.38
C ARG A 197 8.65 15.07 1.98
N HIS A 198 8.08 15.86 1.07
CA HIS A 198 8.64 16.04 -0.28
C HIS A 198 10.02 16.69 -0.23
N ALA A 199 10.20 17.74 0.56
CA ALA A 199 11.49 18.39 0.71
C ALA A 199 12.55 17.43 1.30
N ARG A 200 12.17 16.65 2.32
CA ARG A 200 13.05 15.64 2.95
C ARG A 200 13.41 14.53 1.98
N GLY A 201 12.44 14.00 1.21
CA GLY A 201 12.68 13.01 0.18
C GLY A 201 13.60 13.51 -0.93
N ALA A 202 13.41 14.76 -1.38
CA ALA A 202 14.28 15.39 -2.39
C ALA A 202 15.72 15.60 -1.87
N TYR A 203 15.89 15.97 -0.59
CA TYR A 203 17.20 16.07 0.04
C TYR A 203 17.90 14.73 0.18
N GLN A 204 17.17 13.69 0.64
CA GLN A 204 17.71 12.33 0.76
C GLN A 204 18.04 11.74 -0.60
N GLY A 205 17.19 11.95 -1.62
CA GLY A 205 17.46 11.52 -2.99
C GLY A 205 18.74 12.17 -3.55
N ALA A 206 18.92 13.48 -3.35
CA ALA A 206 20.12 14.20 -3.77
C ALA A 206 21.38 13.67 -3.03
N LEU A 207 21.26 13.34 -1.74
CA LEU A 207 22.38 12.72 -0.99
C LEU A 207 22.81 11.39 -1.60
N VAL A 208 21.86 10.50 -1.92
CA VAL A 208 22.14 9.19 -2.53
C VAL A 208 22.74 9.37 -3.93
N GLU A 209 22.13 10.21 -4.77
CA GLU A 209 22.61 10.50 -6.12
C GLU A 209 24.04 11.04 -6.10
N LEU A 210 24.29 12.06 -5.30
CA LEU A 210 25.61 12.68 -5.21
C LEU A 210 26.65 11.75 -4.59
N SER A 211 26.29 10.92 -3.62
CA SER A 211 27.21 9.94 -3.02
C SER A 211 27.74 8.94 -4.05
N ALA A 212 26.93 8.58 -5.04
CA ALA A 212 27.35 7.69 -6.12
C ALA A 212 28.35 8.33 -7.09
N VAL A 213 28.27 9.66 -7.29
CA VAL A 213 29.11 10.41 -8.25
C VAL A 213 30.25 11.19 -7.57
N VAL A 214 30.36 11.18 -6.23
CA VAL A 214 31.44 11.87 -5.50
C VAL A 214 32.84 11.48 -6.01
N PRO A 215 33.17 10.20 -6.26
CA PRO A 215 34.48 9.83 -6.76
C PRO A 215 34.81 10.53 -8.11
N GLU A 216 33.85 10.62 -9.01
CA GLU A 216 34.00 11.27 -10.30
C GLU A 216 34.14 12.79 -10.16
N LEU A 217 33.33 13.40 -9.29
CA LEU A 217 33.39 14.85 -9.03
C LEU A 217 34.73 15.24 -8.41
N THR A 218 35.28 14.40 -7.52
CA THR A 218 36.61 14.61 -6.94
C THR A 218 37.72 14.53 -7.98
N LEU A 219 37.65 13.57 -8.90
CA LEU A 219 38.59 13.48 -10.01
C LEU A 219 38.55 14.70 -10.95
N LEU A 220 37.38 15.33 -11.06
CA LEU A 220 37.17 16.53 -11.87
C LEU A 220 37.43 17.84 -11.12
N GLY A 221 37.74 17.80 -9.81
CA GLY A 221 37.89 18.99 -8.95
C GLY A 221 36.61 19.83 -8.85
N ARG A 222 35.43 19.17 -8.85
CA ARG A 222 34.11 19.80 -8.86
C ARG A 222 33.28 19.48 -7.62
N GLU A 223 33.91 19.30 -6.47
CA GLU A 223 33.24 19.06 -5.18
C GLU A 223 32.28 20.21 -4.81
N ASP A 224 32.59 21.43 -5.23
CA ASP A 224 31.74 22.61 -5.03
C ASP A 224 30.34 22.44 -5.65
N TYR A 225 30.25 21.73 -6.77
CA TYR A 225 28.97 21.42 -7.42
C TYR A 225 28.08 20.54 -6.51
N ALA A 226 28.65 19.51 -5.91
CA ALA A 226 27.91 18.65 -4.99
C ALA A 226 27.44 19.45 -3.75
N ALA A 227 28.35 20.26 -3.18
CA ALA A 227 28.04 21.10 -2.01
C ALA A 227 26.93 22.12 -2.30
N SER A 228 26.98 22.80 -3.44
CA SER A 228 25.96 23.78 -3.84
C SER A 228 24.58 23.14 -4.05
N ARG A 229 24.55 21.95 -4.68
CA ARG A 229 23.31 21.21 -4.94
C ARG A 229 22.65 20.70 -3.64
N LEU A 230 23.46 20.23 -2.68
CA LEU A 230 22.98 19.83 -1.38
C LEU A 230 22.48 21.01 -0.54
N ASN A 231 23.18 22.15 -0.59
CA ASN A 231 22.76 23.35 0.13
C ASN A 231 21.42 23.88 -0.38
N GLU A 232 21.19 23.92 -1.69
CA GLU A 232 19.89 24.30 -2.27
C GLU A 232 18.74 23.43 -1.73
N ARG A 233 18.95 22.10 -1.68
CA ARG A 233 17.96 21.16 -1.14
C ARG A 233 17.79 21.28 0.37
N ARG A 234 18.85 21.60 1.09
CA ARG A 234 18.82 21.82 2.53
C ARG A 234 18.02 23.08 2.87
N GLU A 235 18.21 24.19 2.18
CA GLU A 235 17.44 25.42 2.39
C GLU A 235 15.94 25.19 2.17
N THR A 236 15.57 24.44 1.13
CA THR A 236 14.16 24.08 0.89
C THR A 236 13.59 23.22 2.00
N LEU A 237 14.38 22.31 2.59
CA LEU A 237 13.99 21.49 3.72
C LEU A 237 13.81 22.33 5.00
N GLU A 238 14.78 23.19 5.32
CA GLU A 238 14.72 24.08 6.49
C GLU A 238 13.49 24.99 6.45
N HIS A 239 13.19 25.57 5.29
CA HIS A 239 11.97 26.38 5.12
C HIS A 239 10.68 25.57 5.30
N ALA A 240 10.63 24.36 4.79
CA ALA A 240 9.48 23.45 5.00
C ALA A 240 9.33 23.04 6.47
N GLU A 241 10.44 22.86 7.20
CA GLU A 241 10.44 22.59 8.65
C GLU A 241 9.89 23.78 9.44
N GLU A 242 10.32 25.01 9.15
CA GLU A 242 9.80 26.22 9.80
C GLU A 242 8.28 26.34 9.64
N ILE A 243 7.76 26.18 8.41
CA ILE A 243 6.32 26.24 8.16
C ILE A 243 5.59 25.15 8.96
N SER A 244 6.12 23.92 8.97
CA SER A 244 5.55 22.82 9.74
C SER A 244 5.49 23.11 11.24
N HIS A 245 6.56 23.69 11.80
CA HIS A 245 6.63 24.09 13.21
C HIS A 245 5.64 25.20 13.55
N LEU A 246 5.48 26.20 12.68
CA LEU A 246 4.51 27.28 12.89
C LEU A 246 3.07 26.78 12.93
N VAL A 247 2.71 25.88 12.00
CA VAL A 247 1.37 25.27 11.96
C VAL A 247 1.14 24.39 13.18
N ALA A 248 2.14 23.61 13.59
CA ALA A 248 2.05 22.76 14.77
C ALA A 248 1.88 23.57 16.06
N ARG A 249 2.60 24.68 16.24
CA ARG A 249 2.47 25.57 17.40
C ARG A 249 1.04 26.10 17.58
N ARG A 250 0.37 26.49 16.49
CA ARG A 250 -1.02 26.98 16.55
C ARG A 250 -1.96 25.90 17.11
N SER A 251 -1.76 24.64 16.75
CA SER A 251 -2.60 23.56 17.23
C SER A 251 -2.35 23.19 18.71
N ILE A 252 -1.16 23.50 19.28
CA ILE A 252 -0.84 23.26 20.69
C ILE A 252 -1.60 24.22 21.60
N LEU A 253 -1.79 25.46 21.18
CA LEU A 253 -2.47 26.48 21.99
C LEU A 253 -3.97 26.19 22.16
N LEU A 254 -4.58 25.46 21.24
CA LEU A 254 -6.02 25.19 21.24
C LEU A 254 -6.53 24.47 22.50
N PRO A 255 -5.95 23.33 22.94
CA PRO A 255 -6.37 22.68 24.18
C PRO A 255 -6.20 23.55 25.41
N LEU A 256 -5.15 24.38 25.45
CA LEU A 256 -4.93 25.33 26.55
C LEU A 256 -6.02 26.41 26.60
N VAL A 257 -6.36 27.00 25.45
CA VAL A 257 -7.43 28.02 25.34
C VAL A 257 -8.78 27.39 25.74
N ALA A 258 -9.09 26.20 25.27
CA ALA A 258 -10.32 25.49 25.63
C ALA A 258 -10.37 25.15 27.12
N GLY A 259 -9.24 24.75 27.72
CA GLY A 259 -9.11 24.54 29.16
C GLY A 259 -9.37 25.81 29.97
N LEU A 260 -8.76 26.93 29.57
CA LEU A 260 -9.00 28.23 30.18
C LEU A 260 -10.45 28.71 30.07
N LEU A 261 -11.06 28.54 28.88
CA LEU A 261 -12.50 28.81 28.66
C LEU A 261 -13.37 27.93 29.55
N SER A 262 -13.01 26.66 29.72
CA SER A 262 -13.71 25.75 30.63
C SER A 262 -13.65 26.20 32.09
N LEU A 263 -12.56 26.82 32.52
CA LEU A 263 -12.45 27.40 33.86
C LEU A 263 -13.38 28.64 34.06
N GLN A 264 -13.76 29.37 33.01
CA GLN A 264 -14.76 30.46 33.12
C GLN A 264 -16.13 29.92 33.54
N VAL A 265 -16.45 28.65 33.26
CA VAL A 265 -17.67 28.01 33.74
C VAL A 265 -17.74 27.99 35.25
N LEU A 266 -16.61 28.00 35.96
CA LEU A 266 -16.54 28.16 37.40
C LEU A 266 -17.16 29.45 37.87
N TRP A 267 -16.96 30.55 37.11
CA TRP A 267 -17.51 31.86 37.46
C TRP A 267 -19.05 31.80 37.41
N VAL A 268 -19.62 31.09 36.43
CA VAL A 268 -21.08 30.90 36.31
C VAL A 268 -21.57 29.92 37.39
N ALA A 269 -20.85 28.84 37.65
CA ALA A 269 -21.19 27.85 38.65
C ALA A 269 -21.13 28.40 40.11
N ARG A 270 -20.26 29.40 40.37
CA ARG A 270 -20.09 30.05 41.67
C ARG A 270 -21.40 30.59 42.26
N ALA A 271 -22.27 31.10 41.41
CA ALA A 271 -23.55 31.70 41.86
C ALA A 271 -24.58 30.67 42.34
N HIS A 272 -24.37 29.37 42.09
CA HIS A 272 -25.40 28.36 42.21
C HIS A 272 -24.91 27.07 42.91
N GLY A 273 -23.63 26.93 43.27
CA GLY A 273 -23.03 25.66 43.70
C GLY A 273 -22.50 25.64 45.12
N SER A 274 -22.50 24.47 45.74
CA SER A 274 -21.69 24.19 46.93
C SER A 274 -20.19 24.21 46.54
N PRO A 275 -19.26 24.49 47.47
CA PRO A 275 -17.82 24.45 47.19
C PRO A 275 -17.34 23.14 46.59
N THR A 276 -17.95 22.00 46.93
CA THR A 276 -17.62 20.69 46.37
C THR A 276 -17.90 20.62 44.86
N TRP A 277 -19.07 21.12 44.41
CA TRP A 277 -19.41 21.13 43.00
C TRP A 277 -18.56 22.09 42.17
N LEU A 278 -18.13 23.22 42.73
CA LEU A 278 -17.19 24.14 42.08
C LEU A 278 -15.87 23.43 41.78
N VAL A 279 -15.39 22.62 42.71
CA VAL A 279 -14.17 21.83 42.53
C VAL A 279 -14.37 20.76 41.47
N VAL A 280 -15.50 20.04 41.48
CA VAL A 280 -15.82 19.04 40.44
C VAL A 280 -15.80 19.67 39.05
N VAL A 281 -16.42 20.84 38.86
CA VAL A 281 -16.45 21.56 37.58
C VAL A 281 -15.05 22.03 37.17
N ALA A 282 -14.23 22.50 38.12
CA ALA A 282 -12.84 22.88 37.83
C ALA A 282 -12.03 21.69 37.29
N LEU A 283 -12.16 20.55 37.93
CA LEU A 283 -11.44 19.33 37.54
C LEU A 283 -11.91 18.78 36.20
N LEU A 284 -13.22 18.85 35.92
CA LEU A 284 -13.74 18.52 34.60
C LEU A 284 -13.21 19.47 33.53
N GLY A 285 -12.96 20.75 33.86
CA GLY A 285 -12.28 21.70 32.98
C GLY A 285 -10.85 21.27 32.64
N VAL A 286 -10.09 20.83 33.65
CA VAL A 286 -8.75 20.28 33.46
C VAL A 286 -8.80 18.99 32.65
N ALA A 287 -9.73 18.07 32.96
CA ALA A 287 -9.94 16.83 32.22
C ALA A 287 -10.33 17.09 30.75
N THR A 288 -11.09 18.15 30.48
CA THR A 288 -11.42 18.58 29.10
C THR A 288 -10.17 19.03 28.35
N ALA A 289 -9.28 19.79 28.98
CA ALA A 289 -8.03 20.21 28.35
C ALA A 289 -7.15 18.99 28.00
N ASP A 290 -7.02 18.04 28.91
CA ASP A 290 -6.29 16.77 28.67
C ASP A 290 -6.94 15.94 27.57
N SER A 291 -8.26 15.86 27.55
CA SER A 291 -9.05 15.19 26.50
C SER A 291 -8.81 15.82 25.13
N LEU A 292 -8.80 17.13 25.01
CA LEU A 292 -8.52 17.86 23.77
C LEU A 292 -7.06 17.70 23.33
N ALA A 293 -6.13 17.61 24.26
CA ALA A 293 -4.73 17.30 23.97
C ALA A 293 -4.59 15.89 23.40
N THR A 294 -5.34 14.91 23.93
CA THR A 294 -5.40 13.54 23.41
C THR A 294 -5.94 13.51 21.97
N ILE A 295 -7.05 14.21 21.69
CA ILE A 295 -7.61 14.31 20.35
C ILE A 295 -6.61 14.97 19.39
N ARG A 296 -5.92 16.03 19.83
CA ARG A 296 -4.89 16.67 19.03
C ARG A 296 -3.76 15.71 18.67
N LEU A 297 -3.23 14.98 19.64
CA LEU A 297 -2.17 13.99 19.41
C LEU A 297 -2.63 12.88 18.45
N ALA A 298 -3.88 12.46 18.57
CA ALA A 298 -4.49 11.50 17.65
C ALA A 298 -4.56 12.06 16.21
N LEU A 299 -4.90 13.34 16.04
CA LEU A 299 -4.89 14.00 14.73
C LEU A 299 -3.47 14.11 14.16
N ASP A 300 -2.46 14.41 14.97
CA ASP A 300 -1.05 14.42 14.53
C ASP A 300 -0.65 13.03 13.99
N THR A 301 -1.08 11.95 14.66
CA THR A 301 -0.85 10.58 14.17
C THR A 301 -1.57 10.32 12.84
N ALA A 302 -2.83 10.72 12.70
CA ALA A 302 -3.57 10.58 11.45
C ALA A 302 -2.89 11.29 10.28
N VAL A 303 -2.31 12.48 10.54
CA VAL A 303 -1.52 13.24 9.57
C VAL A 303 -0.23 12.49 9.21
N ALA A 304 0.48 11.92 10.17
CA ALA A 304 1.69 11.13 9.93
C ALA A 304 1.41 9.93 9.03
N VAL A 305 0.34 9.19 9.30
CA VAL A 305 -0.07 7.99 8.54
C VAL A 305 -0.65 8.33 7.15
N SER A 306 -1.04 9.58 6.91
CA SER A 306 -1.62 9.97 5.61
C SER A 306 -0.71 9.67 4.41
N GLY A 307 0.62 9.69 4.59
CA GLY A 307 1.59 9.38 3.54
C GLY A 307 1.59 7.91 3.15
N SER A 308 1.56 7.02 4.12
CA SER A 308 1.51 5.57 3.89
C SER A 308 0.20 5.17 3.22
N SER A 309 -0.92 5.80 3.61
CA SER A 309 -2.22 5.62 2.96
C SER A 309 -2.22 6.09 1.50
N GLU A 310 -1.49 7.14 1.15
CA GLU A 310 -1.36 7.66 -0.22
C GLU A 310 -0.57 6.70 -1.11
N ARG A 311 0.60 6.24 -0.64
CA ARG A 311 1.42 5.25 -1.36
C ARG A 311 0.68 3.92 -1.60
N LEU A 312 -0.14 3.48 -0.64
CA LEU A 312 -0.94 2.29 -0.81
C LEU A 312 -2.15 2.50 -1.74
N GLU A 313 -2.71 3.72 -1.82
CA GLU A 313 -3.77 4.05 -2.79
C GLU A 313 -3.25 4.01 -4.24
N GLU A 314 -2.01 4.44 -4.49
CA GLU A 314 -1.37 4.33 -5.81
C GLU A 314 -1.35 2.89 -6.33
N LEU A 315 -1.28 1.91 -5.42
CA LEU A 315 -1.32 0.49 -5.77
C LEU A 315 -2.72 0.00 -6.18
N ASP A 316 -3.79 0.67 -5.75
CA ASP A 316 -5.19 0.30 -6.01
C ASP A 316 -5.71 0.78 -7.38
N GLU A 317 -5.03 1.74 -8.01
CA GLU A 317 -5.45 2.37 -9.29
C GLU A 317 -5.22 1.49 -10.52
N SER A 318 -5.33 0.18 -10.42
CA SER A 318 -5.14 -0.73 -11.55
C SER A 318 -6.42 -0.92 -12.35
N PRO A 319 -6.40 -0.74 -13.66
CA PRO A 319 -7.51 -1.18 -14.50
C PRO A 319 -7.56 -2.72 -14.45
N PHE A 320 -8.66 -3.25 -13.94
CA PHE A 320 -8.96 -4.67 -14.03
C PHE A 320 -9.18 -5.07 -15.48
N ARG A 321 -8.53 -6.16 -15.93
CA ARG A 321 -9.05 -6.90 -17.06
C ARG A 321 -10.34 -7.60 -16.60
N VAL A 322 -11.47 -7.13 -17.04
CA VAL A 322 -12.76 -7.79 -16.90
C VAL A 322 -13.12 -8.33 -18.28
N GLY A 323 -12.28 -9.20 -18.84
CA GLY A 323 -12.62 -9.92 -20.06
C GLY A 323 -13.59 -11.05 -19.73
N ALA A 324 -14.68 -11.14 -20.47
CA ALA A 324 -15.63 -12.24 -20.41
C ALA A 324 -15.81 -12.93 -21.77
N ASN A 325 -15.04 -12.54 -22.77
CA ASN A 325 -15.17 -12.99 -24.14
C ASN A 325 -14.21 -14.13 -24.46
N TRP A 326 -14.66 -15.06 -25.29
CA TRP A 326 -13.90 -16.22 -25.69
C TRP A 326 -13.50 -16.09 -27.16
N PRO A 327 -12.19 -16.21 -27.51
CA PRO A 327 -11.76 -16.25 -28.90
C PRO A 327 -12.35 -17.46 -29.63
N VAL A 328 -12.68 -17.27 -30.89
CA VAL A 328 -13.22 -18.36 -31.75
C VAL A 328 -12.10 -19.29 -32.22
N ASP A 329 -10.92 -18.74 -32.45
CA ASP A 329 -9.71 -19.43 -32.90
C ASP A 329 -8.45 -18.71 -32.39
N ALA A 330 -7.28 -19.21 -32.79
CA ALA A 330 -5.98 -18.64 -32.44
C ALA A 330 -5.43 -17.62 -33.49
N THR A 331 -6.27 -17.08 -34.37
CA THR A 331 -5.86 -16.06 -35.34
C THR A 331 -5.49 -14.77 -34.65
N ILE A 332 -4.25 -14.31 -34.77
CA ILE A 332 -3.79 -13.03 -34.22
C ILE A 332 -3.91 -11.97 -35.29
N ARG A 333 -4.57 -10.85 -34.97
CA ARG A 333 -4.72 -9.73 -35.90
C ARG A 333 -4.39 -8.41 -35.22
N ALA A 334 -3.50 -7.66 -35.83
CA ALA A 334 -3.21 -6.27 -35.46
C ALA A 334 -3.73 -5.31 -36.53
N ARG A 335 -4.31 -4.18 -36.09
CA ARG A 335 -4.76 -3.08 -36.94
C ARG A 335 -4.26 -1.76 -36.37
N GLN A 336 -3.46 -1.04 -37.12
CA GLN A 336 -2.86 0.24 -36.72
C GLN A 336 -2.22 0.17 -35.32
N LEU A 337 -1.61 -0.96 -35.01
CA LEU A 337 -1.04 -1.24 -33.71
C LEU A 337 0.13 -0.32 -33.41
N THR A 338 0.04 0.44 -32.33
CA THR A 338 1.13 1.26 -31.80
C THR A 338 1.45 0.82 -30.38
N LEU A 339 2.74 0.59 -30.12
CA LEU A 339 3.26 0.21 -28.82
C LEU A 339 4.31 1.21 -28.36
N ARG A 340 4.27 1.56 -27.07
CA ARG A 340 5.22 2.46 -26.40
C ARG A 340 5.84 1.78 -25.20
N GLU A 341 7.09 2.11 -24.94
CA GLU A 341 7.80 1.71 -23.73
C GLU A 341 8.59 2.92 -23.21
N ASP A 342 8.42 3.26 -21.94
CA ASP A 342 9.06 4.42 -21.29
C ASP A 342 8.90 5.76 -22.06
N GLY A 343 7.74 5.93 -22.70
CA GLY A 343 7.41 7.11 -23.48
C GLY A 343 7.91 7.09 -24.94
N ALA A 344 8.77 6.15 -25.31
CA ALA A 344 9.25 5.99 -26.69
C ALA A 344 8.30 5.10 -27.50
N GLU A 345 8.02 5.50 -28.73
CA GLU A 345 7.24 4.70 -29.68
C GLU A 345 8.15 3.66 -30.34
N LEU A 346 7.87 2.37 -30.09
CA LEU A 346 8.68 1.26 -30.58
C LEU A 346 8.04 0.54 -31.78
N VAL A 347 6.71 0.49 -31.83
CA VAL A 347 5.94 -0.06 -32.96
C VAL A 347 4.90 0.97 -33.36
N LEU A 348 4.85 1.31 -34.66
CA LEU A 348 4.02 2.37 -35.21
C LEU A 348 3.08 1.84 -36.29
N ASN A 349 1.74 1.96 -36.05
CA ASN A 349 0.71 1.68 -37.06
C ASN A 349 0.89 0.31 -37.75
N ALA A 350 1.30 -0.73 -36.99
CA ALA A 350 1.53 -2.04 -37.58
C ALA A 350 0.22 -2.75 -37.92
N ASP A 351 0.14 -3.27 -39.17
CA ASP A 351 -0.96 -4.10 -39.64
C ASP A 351 -0.42 -5.47 -40.02
N PHE A 352 -0.93 -6.54 -39.37
CA PHE A 352 -0.55 -7.91 -39.69
C PHE A 352 -1.63 -8.91 -39.26
N VAL A 353 -1.56 -10.11 -39.87
CA VAL A 353 -2.40 -11.24 -39.51
C VAL A 353 -1.51 -12.48 -39.43
N ILE A 354 -1.59 -13.19 -38.32
CA ILE A 354 -0.94 -14.49 -38.10
C ILE A 354 -2.03 -15.54 -38.03
N ASN A 355 -2.02 -16.47 -38.97
CA ASN A 355 -2.99 -17.56 -39.04
C ASN A 355 -2.58 -18.71 -38.11
N PRO A 356 -3.53 -19.47 -37.57
CA PRO A 356 -3.25 -20.65 -36.74
C PRO A 356 -2.29 -21.64 -37.42
N GLY A 357 -1.42 -22.27 -36.63
CA GLY A 357 -0.46 -23.27 -37.06
C GLY A 357 0.74 -22.74 -37.84
N ARG A 358 0.89 -21.42 -38.03
CA ARG A 358 2.05 -20.81 -38.71
C ARG A 358 3.21 -20.56 -37.77
N ARG A 359 4.43 -20.71 -38.31
CA ARG A 359 5.69 -20.37 -37.64
C ARG A 359 6.21 -19.03 -38.18
N ILE A 360 6.29 -18.04 -37.31
CA ILE A 360 6.61 -16.66 -37.65
C ILE A 360 7.93 -16.24 -36.99
N ALA A 361 8.88 -15.76 -37.76
CA ALA A 361 10.07 -15.10 -37.23
C ALA A 361 9.90 -13.57 -37.25
N ILE A 362 10.25 -12.92 -36.14
CA ILE A 362 10.36 -11.46 -36.03
C ILE A 362 11.84 -11.13 -35.87
N ILE A 363 12.41 -10.44 -36.86
CA ILE A 363 13.82 -10.03 -36.87
C ILE A 363 13.95 -8.52 -36.71
N GLY A 364 15.10 -8.04 -36.27
CA GLY A 364 15.42 -6.62 -36.10
C GLY A 364 16.59 -6.42 -35.14
N SER A 365 17.19 -5.24 -35.17
CA SER A 365 18.30 -4.92 -34.26
C SER A 365 17.86 -4.93 -32.79
N SER A 366 18.82 -4.97 -31.85
CA SER A 366 18.50 -4.87 -30.41
C SER A 366 17.84 -3.52 -30.10
N GLY A 367 16.85 -3.50 -29.22
CA GLY A 367 16.14 -2.26 -28.85
C GLY A 367 15.04 -1.80 -29.80
N THR A 368 14.78 -2.49 -30.93
CA THR A 368 13.71 -2.09 -31.87
C THR A 368 12.29 -2.33 -31.39
N GLY A 369 12.09 -3.00 -30.23
CA GLY A 369 10.76 -3.27 -29.69
C GLY A 369 10.21 -4.68 -29.96
N LYS A 370 11.06 -5.65 -30.40
CA LYS A 370 10.65 -7.05 -30.63
C LYS A 370 10.01 -7.66 -29.37
N SER A 371 10.71 -7.59 -28.24
CA SER A 371 10.21 -8.12 -26.96
C SER A 371 8.92 -7.44 -26.53
N THR A 372 8.79 -6.13 -26.74
CA THR A 372 7.56 -5.35 -26.42
C THR A 372 6.40 -5.81 -27.31
N LEU A 373 6.65 -6.08 -28.61
CA LEU A 373 5.64 -6.64 -29.50
C LEU A 373 5.22 -8.05 -29.04
N LEU A 374 6.17 -8.92 -28.71
CA LEU A 374 5.88 -10.28 -28.22
C LEU A 374 5.07 -10.25 -26.92
N ARG A 375 5.43 -9.38 -25.96
CA ARG A 375 4.66 -9.23 -24.73
C ARG A 375 3.26 -8.68 -24.96
N ALA A 376 3.09 -7.77 -25.91
CA ALA A 376 1.77 -7.27 -26.29
C ALA A 376 0.91 -8.38 -26.90
N LEU A 377 1.49 -9.25 -27.76
CA LEU A 377 0.78 -10.39 -28.38
C LEU A 377 0.18 -11.32 -27.32
N VAL A 378 0.89 -11.58 -26.23
CA VAL A 378 0.41 -12.42 -25.12
C VAL A 378 -0.35 -11.62 -24.06
N GLY A 379 -0.58 -10.33 -24.31
CA GLY A 379 -1.31 -9.44 -23.42
C GLY A 379 -0.61 -9.13 -22.12
N LEU A 380 0.72 -9.21 -22.06
CA LEU A 380 1.52 -8.79 -20.91
C LEU A 380 1.73 -7.27 -20.90
N ASP A 381 1.92 -6.66 -22.08
CA ASP A 381 2.06 -5.21 -22.24
C ASP A 381 0.78 -4.61 -22.86
N PRO A 382 0.36 -3.40 -22.44
CA PRO A 382 -0.82 -2.75 -22.98
C PRO A 382 -0.58 -2.21 -24.41
N VAL A 383 -1.64 -2.22 -25.23
CA VAL A 383 -1.65 -1.54 -26.53
C VAL A 383 -1.83 -0.05 -26.33
N SER A 384 -0.93 0.78 -26.87
CA SER A 384 -0.98 2.24 -26.70
C SER A 384 -2.05 2.87 -27.60
N SER A 385 -2.16 2.42 -28.86
CA SER A 385 -3.26 2.76 -29.76
C SER A 385 -3.43 1.68 -30.83
N GLY A 386 -4.53 1.74 -31.58
CA GLY A 386 -4.92 0.69 -32.50
C GLY A 386 -5.59 -0.50 -31.84
N GLN A 387 -5.56 -1.66 -32.46
CA GLN A 387 -6.24 -2.86 -32.01
C GLN A 387 -5.39 -4.11 -32.21
N LEU A 388 -5.32 -4.92 -31.16
CA LEU A 388 -4.75 -6.28 -31.19
C LEU A 388 -5.84 -7.25 -30.73
N SER A 389 -6.12 -8.27 -31.53
CA SER A 389 -7.18 -9.24 -31.29
C SER A 389 -6.71 -10.67 -31.54
N ILE A 390 -7.31 -11.63 -30.82
CA ILE A 390 -7.13 -13.06 -31.01
C ILE A 390 -8.52 -13.65 -31.25
N GLY A 391 -8.69 -14.42 -32.35
CA GLY A 391 -9.96 -15.00 -32.72
C GLY A 391 -11.10 -13.96 -32.81
N GLY A 392 -10.77 -12.73 -33.25
CA GLY A 392 -11.72 -11.62 -33.38
C GLY A 392 -12.01 -10.87 -32.07
N VAL A 393 -11.52 -11.31 -30.92
CA VAL A 393 -11.70 -10.65 -29.62
C VAL A 393 -10.48 -9.81 -29.27
N PRO A 394 -10.63 -8.51 -28.90
CA PRO A 394 -9.50 -7.71 -28.43
C PRO A 394 -8.82 -8.40 -27.23
N VAL A 395 -7.48 -8.42 -27.22
CA VAL A 395 -6.70 -9.13 -26.19
C VAL A 395 -7.05 -8.67 -24.77
N ARG A 396 -7.37 -7.39 -24.59
CA ARG A 396 -7.79 -6.81 -23.31
C ARG A 396 -9.15 -7.32 -22.81
N ASP A 397 -10.02 -7.79 -23.72
CA ASP A 397 -11.40 -8.18 -23.46
C ASP A 397 -11.54 -9.72 -23.34
N ILE A 398 -10.44 -10.48 -23.47
CA ILE A 398 -10.40 -11.94 -23.28
C ILE A 398 -10.27 -12.23 -21.78
N ASP A 399 -10.99 -13.24 -21.30
CA ASP A 399 -10.84 -13.76 -19.93
C ASP A 399 -9.39 -14.19 -19.68
N GLU A 400 -8.82 -13.82 -18.52
CA GLU A 400 -7.40 -14.06 -18.24
C GLU A 400 -7.04 -15.54 -18.16
N ALA A 401 -7.90 -16.36 -17.55
CA ALA A 401 -7.64 -17.79 -17.44
C ALA A 401 -7.62 -18.46 -18.83
N GLN A 402 -8.50 -18.02 -19.71
CA GLN A 402 -8.56 -18.43 -21.12
C GLN A 402 -7.31 -18.00 -21.89
N LEU A 403 -6.93 -16.73 -21.76
CA LEU A 403 -5.75 -16.18 -22.42
C LEU A 403 -4.50 -16.99 -22.02
N ARG A 404 -4.36 -17.32 -20.74
CA ARG A 404 -3.23 -18.11 -20.21
C ARG A 404 -3.32 -19.61 -20.56
N ALA A 405 -4.49 -20.12 -20.87
CA ALA A 405 -4.65 -21.49 -21.38
C ALA A 405 -4.27 -21.58 -22.86
N MET A 406 -4.55 -20.54 -23.65
CA MET A 406 -4.28 -20.51 -25.09
C MET A 406 -2.84 -20.11 -25.41
N LEU A 407 -2.25 -19.20 -24.64
CA LEU A 407 -0.96 -18.56 -24.95
C LEU A 407 0.10 -18.96 -23.94
N SER A 408 1.28 -19.27 -24.44
CA SER A 408 2.50 -19.39 -23.63
C SER A 408 3.57 -18.41 -24.09
N TYR A 409 4.35 -17.91 -23.16
CA TYR A 409 5.44 -16.97 -23.42
C TYR A 409 6.75 -17.45 -22.80
N VAL A 410 7.80 -17.43 -23.62
CA VAL A 410 9.17 -17.70 -23.20
C VAL A 410 9.96 -16.39 -23.35
N ALA A 411 10.39 -15.83 -22.23
CA ALA A 411 11.20 -14.61 -22.22
C ALA A 411 12.67 -14.91 -22.58
N SER A 412 13.37 -13.92 -23.10
CA SER A 412 14.82 -13.99 -23.40
C SER A 412 15.68 -14.20 -22.13
N GLU A 413 15.20 -13.73 -20.99
CA GLU A 413 15.76 -14.01 -19.67
C GLU A 413 14.66 -14.55 -18.77
N PRO A 414 14.57 -15.87 -18.59
CA PRO A 414 13.56 -16.44 -17.73
C PRO A 414 13.79 -16.06 -16.27
N GLY A 415 13.02 -15.09 -15.75
CA GLY A 415 13.01 -14.70 -14.36
C GLY A 415 12.23 -15.73 -13.54
N LEU A 416 12.90 -16.73 -13.00
CA LEU A 416 12.25 -17.79 -12.25
C LEU A 416 12.71 -17.76 -10.79
N THR A 417 11.81 -18.19 -9.90
CA THR A 417 12.04 -18.23 -8.47
C THR A 417 13.18 -19.18 -8.09
N LYS A 418 13.84 -18.91 -6.97
CA LYS A 418 14.75 -19.89 -6.33
C LYS A 418 13.97 -21.16 -6.05
N GLY A 419 14.52 -22.32 -6.42
CA GLY A 419 13.90 -23.61 -6.19
C GLY A 419 14.50 -24.71 -7.06
N TYR A 420 13.92 -25.90 -6.97
CA TYR A 420 14.35 -27.03 -7.79
C TYR A 420 13.79 -26.89 -9.22
N ALA A 421 14.56 -27.33 -10.20
CA ALA A 421 14.16 -27.26 -11.62
C ALA A 421 12.81 -27.94 -11.89
N ARG A 422 12.53 -29.07 -11.26
CA ARG A 422 11.24 -29.77 -11.33
C ARG A 422 10.06 -28.93 -10.83
N ASP A 423 10.24 -28.18 -9.71
CA ASP A 423 9.17 -27.36 -9.14
C ASP A 423 8.86 -26.18 -10.06
N VAL A 424 9.90 -25.63 -10.70
CA VAL A 424 9.78 -24.58 -11.71
C VAL A 424 9.05 -25.05 -12.96
N LEU A 425 9.30 -26.29 -13.41
CA LEU A 425 8.57 -26.88 -14.54
C LEU A 425 7.07 -26.97 -14.28
N HIS A 426 6.70 -27.38 -13.09
CA HIS A 426 5.32 -27.63 -12.75
C HIS A 426 4.57 -26.42 -12.23
N LEU A 427 5.21 -25.50 -11.50
CA LEU A 427 4.61 -24.33 -10.84
C LEU A 427 3.23 -24.63 -10.23
N GLY A 428 3.13 -25.77 -9.51
CA GLY A 428 1.90 -26.16 -8.83
C GLY A 428 0.78 -26.72 -9.72
N ARG A 429 1.04 -26.98 -11.01
CA ARG A 429 0.08 -27.65 -11.90
C ARG A 429 0.18 -29.17 -11.77
N ALA A 430 -0.92 -29.84 -11.47
CA ALA A 430 -0.99 -31.30 -11.46
C ALA A 430 -1.09 -31.85 -12.87
N GLY A 431 -0.46 -33.04 -13.13
CA GLY A 431 -0.70 -33.81 -14.35
C GLY A 431 0.31 -33.66 -15.47
N VAL A 432 1.43 -33.02 -15.23
CA VAL A 432 2.51 -32.89 -16.22
C VAL A 432 3.32 -34.19 -16.28
N ARG A 433 2.97 -35.05 -17.23
CA ARG A 433 3.79 -36.23 -17.56
C ARG A 433 4.87 -35.81 -18.56
N ASP A 434 6.06 -36.36 -18.40
CA ASP A 434 7.19 -36.37 -19.33
C ASP A 434 8.01 -35.11 -19.55
N SER A 435 7.75 -34.00 -18.82
CA SER A 435 8.56 -32.78 -18.93
C SER A 435 10.05 -32.97 -18.61
N LEU A 436 10.39 -33.90 -17.72
CA LEU A 436 11.78 -34.29 -17.44
C LEU A 436 12.39 -35.07 -18.61
N GLN A 437 11.59 -35.90 -19.31
CA GLN A 437 12.04 -36.60 -20.51
C GLN A 437 12.31 -35.60 -21.66
N GLU A 438 11.45 -34.58 -21.83
CA GLU A 438 11.68 -33.54 -22.83
C GLU A 438 12.92 -32.73 -22.55
N LEU A 439 13.22 -32.39 -21.27
CA LEU A 439 14.48 -31.78 -20.91
C LEU A 439 15.68 -32.67 -21.23
N SER A 440 15.59 -33.97 -20.96
CA SER A 440 16.63 -34.93 -21.30
C SER A 440 16.86 -35.01 -22.81
N ASN A 441 15.81 -34.95 -23.63
CA ASN A 441 15.89 -34.89 -25.09
C ASN A 441 16.60 -33.62 -25.58
N LEU A 442 16.44 -32.50 -24.86
CA LEU A 442 17.15 -31.26 -25.09
C LEU A 442 18.59 -31.24 -24.52
N GLY A 443 19.09 -32.38 -24.06
CA GLY A 443 20.44 -32.51 -23.50
C GLY A 443 20.60 -31.95 -22.09
N LEU A 444 19.50 -31.73 -21.36
CA LEU A 444 19.54 -31.30 -19.97
C LEU A 444 19.04 -32.41 -19.04
N VAL A 445 19.98 -33.08 -18.41
CA VAL A 445 19.67 -34.09 -17.39
C VAL A 445 19.51 -33.38 -16.05
N THR A 446 18.28 -33.34 -15.56
CA THR A 446 17.96 -32.78 -14.23
C THR A 446 17.52 -33.89 -13.30
N ASP A 447 17.98 -33.83 -12.06
CA ASP A 447 17.52 -34.69 -10.97
C ASP A 447 16.63 -33.88 -9.97
N ASP A 448 16.16 -34.58 -8.96
CA ASP A 448 15.32 -33.99 -7.92
C ASP A 448 16.04 -32.92 -7.08
N THR A 449 17.36 -32.86 -7.16
CA THR A 449 18.21 -31.95 -6.39
C THR A 449 18.75 -30.80 -7.22
N THR A 450 18.55 -30.80 -8.55
CA THR A 450 19.01 -29.76 -9.46
C THR A 450 18.33 -28.44 -9.17
N ARG A 451 19.11 -27.43 -8.75
CA ARG A 451 18.57 -26.09 -8.45
C ARG A 451 18.53 -25.25 -9.71
N PHE A 452 17.38 -24.58 -9.92
CA PHE A 452 17.17 -23.71 -11.07
C PHE A 452 18.11 -22.51 -11.09
N ASP A 453 18.41 -21.93 -9.92
CA ASP A 453 19.31 -20.79 -9.77
C ASP A 453 20.78 -21.11 -10.05
N GLU A 454 21.17 -22.40 -10.05
CA GLU A 454 22.52 -22.88 -10.37
C GLU A 454 22.70 -23.21 -11.87
N LEU A 455 21.61 -23.29 -12.63
CA LEU A 455 21.66 -23.56 -14.06
C LEU A 455 22.28 -22.39 -14.84
N SER A 456 23.00 -22.71 -15.91
CA SER A 456 23.46 -21.75 -16.91
C SER A 456 22.27 -21.03 -17.61
N ARG A 457 22.55 -19.94 -18.33
CA ARG A 457 21.52 -19.21 -19.07
C ARG A 457 20.80 -20.11 -20.09
N GLY A 458 21.55 -20.88 -20.89
CA GLY A 458 20.98 -21.78 -21.89
C GLY A 458 20.16 -22.92 -21.28
N GLU A 459 20.59 -23.48 -20.13
CA GLU A 459 19.82 -24.48 -19.40
C GLU A 459 18.52 -23.93 -18.84
N ARG A 460 18.55 -22.72 -18.25
CA ARG A 460 17.33 -22.02 -17.81
C ARG A 460 16.37 -21.74 -18.97
N GLN A 461 16.88 -21.42 -20.15
CA GLN A 461 16.07 -21.20 -21.34
C GLN A 461 15.37 -22.50 -21.76
N ARG A 462 16.06 -23.64 -21.77
CA ARG A 462 15.46 -24.95 -22.07
C ARG A 462 14.38 -25.33 -21.07
N VAL A 463 14.61 -25.13 -19.77
CA VAL A 463 13.57 -25.34 -18.73
C VAL A 463 12.35 -24.46 -18.97
N ALA A 464 12.55 -23.17 -19.30
CA ALA A 464 11.46 -22.25 -19.58
C ALA A 464 10.67 -22.63 -20.83
N LEU A 465 11.34 -23.13 -21.88
CA LEU A 465 10.73 -23.60 -23.10
C LEU A 465 9.85 -24.83 -22.83
N VAL A 466 10.39 -25.88 -22.19
CA VAL A 466 9.62 -27.07 -21.82
C VAL A 466 8.43 -26.71 -20.95
N ARG A 467 8.60 -25.86 -19.96
CA ARG A 467 7.50 -25.35 -19.14
C ARG A 467 6.38 -24.69 -19.96
N ALA A 468 6.74 -23.91 -20.97
CA ALA A 468 5.78 -23.24 -21.83
C ALA A 468 4.99 -24.24 -22.69
N LEU A 469 5.62 -25.35 -23.11
CA LEU A 469 5.02 -26.38 -23.94
C LEU A 469 4.11 -27.36 -23.16
N VAL A 470 4.45 -27.59 -21.90
CA VAL A 470 3.69 -28.49 -21.02
C VAL A 470 2.20 -28.10 -20.92
N THR A 471 1.88 -26.84 -21.10
CA THR A 471 0.49 -26.35 -21.05
C THR A 471 -0.33 -26.69 -22.29
N GLY A 472 0.29 -27.19 -23.37
CA GLY A 472 -0.35 -27.41 -24.64
C GLY A 472 -0.93 -26.13 -25.27
N PRO A 473 -0.14 -25.07 -25.42
CA PRO A 473 -0.66 -23.79 -25.87
C PRO A 473 -1.09 -23.87 -27.35
N GLN A 474 -2.12 -23.10 -27.73
CA GLN A 474 -2.47 -22.90 -29.13
C GLN A 474 -1.53 -21.88 -29.83
N VAL A 475 -0.94 -20.99 -29.04
CA VAL A 475 0.06 -20.04 -29.52
C VAL A 475 1.25 -20.02 -28.55
N LEU A 476 2.42 -20.29 -29.06
CA LEU A 476 3.69 -20.12 -28.36
C LEU A 476 4.39 -18.87 -28.86
N VAL A 477 4.70 -17.96 -27.96
CA VAL A 477 5.51 -16.77 -28.25
C VAL A 477 6.84 -16.89 -27.52
N ALA A 478 7.95 -16.82 -28.24
CA ALA A 478 9.28 -17.00 -27.65
C ALA A 478 10.23 -15.87 -28.07
N ASP A 479 10.90 -15.32 -27.08
CA ASP A 479 11.89 -14.26 -27.27
C ASP A 479 13.29 -14.87 -27.14
N GLU A 480 13.99 -14.96 -28.26
CA GLU A 480 15.32 -15.55 -28.43
C GLU A 480 15.50 -16.95 -27.79
N PRO A 481 14.65 -17.94 -28.16
CA PRO A 481 14.64 -19.25 -27.49
C PRO A 481 15.92 -20.07 -27.68
N THR A 482 16.76 -19.74 -28.66
CA THR A 482 18.04 -20.42 -28.96
C THR A 482 19.25 -19.60 -28.56
N SER A 483 19.06 -18.46 -27.89
CA SER A 483 20.18 -17.62 -27.46
C SER A 483 21.13 -18.34 -26.51
N GLY A 484 22.41 -18.37 -26.85
CA GLY A 484 23.46 -19.03 -26.06
C GLY A 484 23.54 -20.55 -26.24
N LEU A 485 22.81 -21.11 -27.23
CA LEU A 485 22.92 -22.51 -27.62
C LEU A 485 23.86 -22.70 -28.79
N GLY A 486 24.50 -23.88 -28.87
CA GLY A 486 25.25 -24.31 -30.04
C GLY A 486 24.32 -24.79 -31.17
N ALA A 487 24.85 -25.02 -32.37
CA ALA A 487 24.06 -25.44 -33.54
C ALA A 487 23.28 -26.75 -33.28
N GLU A 488 23.93 -27.77 -32.69
CA GLU A 488 23.28 -29.05 -32.36
C GLU A 488 22.14 -28.88 -31.36
N GLU A 489 22.31 -28.01 -30.36
CA GLU A 489 21.27 -27.74 -29.35
C GLU A 489 20.11 -26.92 -29.96
N THR A 490 20.39 -26.01 -30.87
CA THR A 490 19.40 -25.26 -31.63
C THR A 490 18.55 -26.22 -32.46
N ASP A 491 19.15 -27.16 -33.17
CA ASP A 491 18.41 -28.18 -33.97
C ASP A 491 17.48 -29.02 -33.09
N LYS A 492 17.91 -29.47 -31.91
CA LYS A 492 17.06 -30.17 -30.94
C LYS A 492 15.88 -29.33 -30.45
N VAL A 493 16.08 -28.04 -30.23
CA VAL A 493 15.01 -27.10 -29.88
C VAL A 493 13.99 -26.95 -31.02
N LEU A 494 14.46 -26.83 -32.27
CA LEU A 494 13.61 -26.71 -33.44
C LEU A 494 12.83 -28.02 -33.72
N GLU A 495 13.45 -29.19 -33.53
CA GLU A 495 12.79 -30.49 -33.58
C GLU A 495 11.67 -30.59 -32.55
N LEU A 496 11.91 -30.20 -31.28
CA LEU A 496 10.88 -30.18 -30.25
C LEU A 496 9.73 -29.22 -30.64
N LEU A 497 10.04 -28.01 -31.09
CA LEU A 497 9.02 -27.06 -31.53
C LEU A 497 8.22 -27.56 -32.74
N ALA A 498 8.82 -28.35 -33.62
CA ALA A 498 8.13 -28.94 -34.77
C ALA A 498 7.08 -29.99 -34.39
N THR A 499 7.18 -30.62 -33.22
CA THR A 499 6.21 -31.60 -32.71
C THR A 499 4.94 -30.96 -32.13
N VAL A 500 4.93 -29.66 -31.92
CA VAL A 500 3.84 -28.93 -31.25
C VAL A 500 2.84 -28.41 -32.26
N ASP A 501 1.57 -28.77 -32.09
CA ASP A 501 0.47 -28.27 -32.90
C ASP A 501 0.01 -26.89 -32.40
N ALA A 502 0.83 -25.86 -32.66
CA ALA A 502 0.60 -24.48 -32.23
C ALA A 502 1.06 -23.49 -33.28
N THR A 503 0.50 -22.28 -33.19
CA THR A 503 1.09 -21.10 -33.85
C THR A 503 2.34 -20.70 -33.08
N ILE A 504 3.47 -20.55 -33.75
CA ILE A 504 4.74 -20.22 -33.11
C ILE A 504 5.21 -18.85 -33.60
N VAL A 505 5.44 -17.91 -32.69
CA VAL A 505 5.98 -16.58 -32.98
C VAL A 505 7.29 -16.42 -32.23
N VAL A 506 8.38 -16.26 -32.96
CA VAL A 506 9.73 -16.19 -32.40
C VAL A 506 10.40 -14.87 -32.77
N ALA A 507 10.85 -14.10 -31.77
CA ALA A 507 11.86 -13.05 -32.03
C ALA A 507 13.24 -13.70 -32.01
N THR A 508 14.03 -13.47 -33.04
CA THR A 508 15.37 -14.07 -33.16
C THR A 508 16.29 -13.28 -34.09
N HIS A 509 17.57 -13.47 -33.89
CA HIS A 509 18.63 -13.05 -34.82
C HIS A 509 19.37 -14.27 -35.40
N ASP A 510 18.95 -15.49 -35.05
CA ASP A 510 19.53 -16.75 -35.52
C ASP A 510 18.97 -17.12 -36.90
N GLU A 511 19.84 -17.21 -37.90
CA GLU A 511 19.44 -17.54 -39.27
C GLU A 511 18.83 -18.93 -39.40
N HIS A 512 19.25 -19.93 -38.58
CA HIS A 512 18.68 -21.28 -38.58
C HIS A 512 17.20 -21.24 -38.18
N VAL A 513 16.87 -20.47 -37.13
CA VAL A 513 15.48 -20.29 -36.69
C VAL A 513 14.65 -19.54 -37.73
N VAL A 514 15.22 -18.50 -38.36
CA VAL A 514 14.56 -17.75 -39.44
C VAL A 514 14.25 -18.66 -40.62
N LEU A 515 15.19 -19.52 -41.04
CA LEU A 515 14.99 -20.49 -42.13
C LEU A 515 13.97 -21.57 -41.82
N TRP A 516 13.80 -21.93 -40.53
CA TRP A 516 12.81 -22.90 -40.07
C TRP A 516 11.37 -22.36 -40.04
N CYS A 517 11.19 -21.00 -39.94
CA CYS A 517 9.88 -20.37 -39.90
C CYS A 517 9.23 -20.27 -41.29
N ASP A 518 7.90 -20.23 -41.36
CA ASP A 518 7.13 -20.14 -42.63
C ASP A 518 7.11 -18.70 -43.17
N GLU A 519 7.12 -17.71 -42.28
CA GLU A 519 7.08 -16.29 -42.60
C GLU A 519 8.05 -15.49 -41.74
N THR A 520 8.61 -14.44 -42.30
CA THR A 520 9.54 -13.55 -41.60
C THR A 520 9.05 -12.12 -41.65
N TYR A 521 9.02 -11.46 -40.52
CA TYR A 521 8.74 -10.03 -40.40
C TYR A 521 9.98 -9.30 -39.86
N GLN A 522 10.30 -8.17 -40.46
CA GLN A 522 11.35 -7.28 -39.99
C GLN A 522 10.75 -6.10 -39.23
N LEU A 523 11.21 -5.88 -38.01
CA LEU A 523 10.90 -4.69 -37.24
C LEU A 523 12.08 -3.72 -37.29
N ALA A 524 11.88 -2.59 -38.01
CA ALA A 524 12.86 -1.52 -38.16
C ALA A 524 12.15 -0.17 -38.16
N ASP A 525 12.72 0.83 -37.51
CA ASP A 525 12.22 2.22 -37.46
C ASP A 525 10.72 2.29 -37.05
N GLY A 526 10.32 1.43 -36.12
CA GLY A 526 8.94 1.31 -35.65
C GLY A 526 7.98 0.62 -36.63
N GLN A 527 8.43 0.22 -37.81
CA GLN A 527 7.59 -0.43 -38.82
C GLN A 527 7.83 -1.95 -38.84
N LEU A 528 6.74 -2.71 -38.87
CA LEU A 528 6.76 -4.15 -39.06
C LEU A 528 6.47 -4.48 -40.53
N ARG A 529 7.44 -5.02 -41.26
CA ARG A 529 7.33 -5.36 -42.69
C ARG A 529 7.50 -6.86 -42.87
N ARG A 530 6.59 -7.48 -43.63
CA ARG A 530 6.77 -8.85 -44.08
C ARG A 530 7.87 -8.92 -45.13
N LEU A 531 8.84 -9.79 -44.94
CA LEU A 531 9.85 -10.09 -45.93
C LEU A 531 9.32 -11.18 -46.86
N ASN A 532 9.29 -10.90 -48.17
CA ASN A 532 9.03 -11.92 -49.16
C ASN A 532 10.29 -12.78 -49.29
N ARG A 533 10.18 -14.07 -49.06
CA ARG A 533 11.21 -15.06 -49.38
C ARG A 533 11.33 -15.25 -50.87
#